data_fb1bb754fdfc5c3824404e84cd9b6a80
#
_entry.id   fb1bb754fdfc5c3824404e84cd9b6a80
#
_cell.length_a   1.000
_cell.length_b   1.000
_cell.length_c   1.000
_cell.angle_alpha   90.00
_cell.angle_beta   90.00
_cell.angle_gamma   90.00
#
_symmetry.space_group_name_H-M   'P 1'
#
loop_
_entity.id
_entity.type
_entity.pdbx_description
1 polymer ?
#
loop_
_entity_poly.entity_id
_entity_poly.type
_entity_poly.pdbx_seq_one_letter_code
_entity_poly.pdbx_strand_id
1 'polypeptide(L)'
;DKNNPNSRVATGEYFPNTFWAAVKQRSRWTAGICFQNWKMHKWAGNFKTKYFLMRDRKTIFSNFMVLLSNVVFALFLLYMLGFGLGVRVFDSAVEQNSALWFFLWTCFFLMVWRLLHRFIFTYSWYGLKYAVFSLIRLNFDNLINFFATFRALKVFVGMRNKVVWESTEHY
;
A
#
# COMPACT_ATOMS: atom_id res chain seq x y z
N ASP A 1 16.60 -12.17 22.28
CA ASP A 1 17.19 -13.03 23.32
C ASP A 1 18.69 -12.81 23.31
N LYS A 2 19.25 -12.34 24.45
CA LYS A 2 20.69 -12.03 24.56
C LYS A 2 21.59 -13.26 24.34
N ASN A 3 21.05 -14.45 24.44
CA ASN A 3 21.78 -15.71 24.33
C ASN A 3 21.72 -16.34 22.93
N ASN A 4 20.99 -15.75 21.99
CA ASN A 4 20.92 -16.26 20.62
C ASN A 4 21.12 -15.10 19.61
N PRO A 5 22.35 -14.94 19.09
CA PRO A 5 22.66 -13.86 18.13
C PRO A 5 21.87 -13.96 16.80
N ASN A 6 21.26 -15.11 16.52
CA ASN A 6 20.42 -15.34 15.36
C ASN A 6 18.92 -15.18 15.67
N SER A 7 18.56 -14.82 16.91
CA SER A 7 17.16 -14.57 17.24
C SER A 7 16.67 -13.30 16.50
N ARG A 8 15.66 -13.47 15.66
CA ARG A 8 15.03 -12.35 14.99
C ARG A 8 14.25 -11.52 16.00
N VAL A 9 14.59 -10.24 16.13
CA VAL A 9 13.82 -9.31 16.96
C VAL A 9 12.53 -9.00 16.20
N ALA A 10 11.41 -9.50 16.73
CA ALA A 10 10.08 -9.18 16.23
C ALA A 10 9.26 -8.58 17.38
N THR A 11 8.68 -7.43 17.14
CA THR A 11 7.67 -6.84 18.03
C THR A 11 6.29 -7.25 17.53
N GLY A 12 5.51 -7.89 18.41
CA GLY A 12 4.11 -8.21 18.13
C GLY A 12 3.21 -7.13 18.73
N GLU A 13 2.43 -6.47 17.89
CA GLU A 13 1.40 -5.52 18.34
C GLU A 13 0.04 -5.98 17.85
N TYR A 14 -0.99 -5.78 18.68
CA TYR A 14 -2.37 -6.00 18.26
C TYR A 14 -2.79 -4.90 17.30
N PHE A 15 -3.03 -5.27 16.04
CA PHE A 15 -3.59 -4.36 15.06
C PHE A 15 -5.11 -4.25 15.26
N PRO A 16 -5.71 -3.07 15.13
CA PRO A 16 -7.15 -2.89 15.30
C PRO A 16 -7.95 -3.84 14.41
N ASN A 17 -8.97 -4.46 15.01
CA ASN A 17 -9.83 -5.43 14.34
C ASN A 17 -10.92 -4.83 13.47
N THR A 18 -11.15 -3.50 13.56
CA THR A 18 -12.13 -2.79 12.74
C THR A 18 -11.44 -1.96 11.66
N PHE A 19 -12.11 -1.84 10.51
CA PHE A 19 -11.59 -1.08 9.36
C PHE A 19 -11.26 0.38 9.71
N TRP A 20 -12.20 1.07 10.36
CA TRP A 20 -12.01 2.49 10.68
C TRP A 20 -10.97 2.73 11.78
N ALA A 21 -10.85 1.85 12.76
CA ALA A 21 -9.78 1.93 13.75
C ALA A 21 -8.40 1.71 13.09
N ALA A 22 -8.29 0.79 12.14
CA ALA A 22 -7.07 0.60 11.34
C ALA A 22 -6.73 1.82 10.47
N VAL A 23 -7.73 2.44 9.82
CA VAL A 23 -7.57 3.70 9.07
C VAL A 23 -7.10 4.81 10.00
N LYS A 24 -7.71 4.97 11.18
CA LYS A 24 -7.34 5.98 12.18
C LYS A 24 -5.89 5.80 12.66
N GLN A 25 -5.48 4.58 12.98
CA GLN A 25 -4.12 4.26 13.42
C GLN A 25 -3.10 4.55 12.31
N ARG A 26 -3.32 4.04 11.10
CA ARG A 26 -2.40 4.27 9.97
C ARG A 26 -2.34 5.73 9.56
N SER A 27 -3.46 6.48 9.65
CA SER A 27 -3.46 7.90 9.33
C SER A 27 -2.56 8.71 10.26
N ARG A 28 -2.47 8.35 11.55
CA ARG A 28 -1.55 8.99 12.50
C ARG A 28 -0.09 8.70 12.14
N TRP A 29 0.23 7.45 11.81
CA TRP A 29 1.58 7.11 11.36
C TRP A 29 1.96 7.85 10.08
N THR A 30 1.05 7.90 9.11
CA THR A 30 1.26 8.66 7.87
C THR A 30 1.44 10.15 8.14
N ALA A 31 0.62 10.73 9.03
CA ALA A 31 0.74 12.13 9.41
C ALA A 31 2.10 12.43 10.07
N GLY A 32 2.56 11.57 11.00
CA GLY A 32 3.86 11.72 11.66
C GLY A 32 5.03 11.54 10.69
N ILE A 33 5.06 10.43 9.98
CA ILE A 33 6.20 10.04 9.14
C ILE A 33 6.29 10.92 7.88
N CYS A 34 5.17 11.17 7.20
CA CYS A 34 5.21 11.87 5.92
C CYS A 34 5.08 13.38 6.05
N PHE A 35 4.12 13.87 6.84
CA PHE A 35 3.81 15.30 6.89
C PHE A 35 4.54 16.06 7.97
N GLN A 36 4.52 15.58 9.22
CA GLN A 36 5.21 16.27 10.33
C GLN A 36 6.72 16.21 10.18
N ASN A 37 7.24 15.04 9.81
CA ASN A 37 8.67 14.89 9.50
C ASN A 37 9.09 15.81 8.33
N TRP A 38 8.23 15.99 7.31
CA TRP A 38 8.50 16.93 6.23
C TRP A 38 8.56 18.38 6.74
N LYS A 39 7.59 18.78 7.59
CA LYS A 39 7.57 20.14 8.16
C LYS A 39 8.81 20.42 8.98
N MET A 40 9.29 19.46 9.78
CA MET A 40 10.44 19.63 10.68
C MET A 40 11.78 19.56 9.96
N HIS A 41 11.98 18.58 9.12
CA HIS A 41 13.30 18.26 8.55
C HIS A 41 13.50 18.73 7.10
N LYS A 42 12.42 19.10 6.39
CA LYS A 42 12.47 19.47 4.96
C LYS A 42 13.34 18.50 4.17
N TRP A 43 14.42 18.96 3.54
CA TRP A 43 15.41 18.17 2.81
C TRP A 43 16.80 18.26 3.47
N ALA A 44 16.84 18.33 4.80
CA ALA A 44 18.10 18.42 5.55
C ALA A 44 18.90 17.10 5.48
N GLY A 45 20.21 17.23 5.63
CA GLY A 45 21.12 16.09 5.75
C GLY A 45 21.86 15.71 4.47
N ASN A 46 22.63 14.63 4.58
CA ASN A 46 23.44 14.07 3.48
C ASN A 46 22.56 13.28 2.47
N PHE A 47 23.16 12.78 1.40
CA PHE A 47 22.47 12.04 0.35
C PHE A 47 21.67 10.83 0.88
N LYS A 48 22.23 10.06 1.82
CA LYS A 48 21.53 8.91 2.43
C LYS A 48 20.27 9.38 3.19
N THR A 49 20.37 10.41 3.99
CA THR A 49 19.24 10.99 4.74
C THR A 49 18.15 11.48 3.78
N LYS A 50 18.53 12.22 2.72
CA LYS A 50 17.59 12.68 1.69
C LYS A 50 16.87 11.54 0.99
N TYR A 51 17.57 10.43 0.70
CA TYR A 51 16.98 9.23 0.13
C TYR A 51 15.89 8.64 1.05
N PHE A 52 16.17 8.50 2.36
CA PHE A 52 15.17 7.99 3.31
C PHE A 52 13.98 8.95 3.45
N LEU A 53 14.22 10.26 3.53
CA LEU A 53 13.15 11.26 3.55
C LEU A 53 12.28 11.20 2.29
N MET A 54 12.87 11.04 1.12
CA MET A 54 12.15 10.84 -0.15
C MET A 54 11.30 9.58 -0.12
N ARG A 55 11.87 8.46 0.37
CA ARG A 55 11.16 7.18 0.48
C ARG A 55 9.92 7.29 1.35
N ASP A 56 10.03 7.97 2.50
CA ASP A 56 8.92 8.15 3.42
C ASP A 56 7.81 9.01 2.80
N ARG A 57 8.18 10.09 2.12
CA ARG A 57 7.24 11.00 1.44
C ARG A 57 6.58 10.38 0.21
N LYS A 58 7.32 9.53 -0.52
CA LYS A 58 6.78 8.76 -1.65
C LYS A 58 5.57 7.91 -1.24
N THR A 59 5.47 7.49 0.01
CA THR A 59 4.36 6.66 0.53
C THR A 59 3.00 7.31 0.29
N ILE A 60 2.89 8.64 0.39
CA ILE A 60 1.66 9.39 0.12
C ILE A 60 1.19 9.12 -1.32
N PHE A 61 2.07 9.37 -2.28
CA PHE A 61 1.77 9.17 -3.70
C PHE A 61 1.56 7.69 -4.04
N SER A 62 2.40 6.81 -3.48
CA SER A 62 2.31 5.36 -3.72
C SER A 62 0.97 4.77 -3.28
N ASN A 63 0.39 5.22 -2.17
CA ASN A 63 -0.89 4.70 -1.69
C ASN A 63 -2.04 5.03 -2.65
N PHE A 64 -2.03 6.22 -3.28
CA PHE A 64 -3.00 6.55 -4.34
C PHE A 64 -2.76 5.75 -5.61
N MET A 65 -1.49 5.63 -6.04
CA MET A 65 -1.13 4.88 -7.25
C MET A 65 -1.44 3.40 -7.13
N VAL A 66 -1.23 2.80 -5.96
CA VAL A 66 -1.55 1.37 -5.72
C VAL A 66 -3.06 1.13 -5.85
N LEU A 67 -3.91 2.00 -5.31
CA LEU A 67 -5.36 1.85 -5.49
C LEU A 67 -5.76 1.99 -6.96
N LEU A 68 -5.25 3.01 -7.64
CA LEU A 68 -5.52 3.23 -9.07
C LEU A 68 -5.06 2.02 -9.89
N SER A 69 -3.87 1.48 -9.63
CA SER A 69 -3.34 0.28 -10.30
C SER A 69 -4.23 -0.95 -10.07
N ASN A 70 -4.80 -1.11 -8.87
CA ASN A 70 -5.72 -2.22 -8.60
C ASN A 70 -7.03 -2.07 -9.39
N VAL A 71 -7.55 -0.84 -9.54
CA VAL A 71 -8.74 -0.56 -10.36
C VAL A 71 -8.45 -0.87 -11.83
N VAL A 72 -7.34 -0.36 -12.37
CA VAL A 72 -6.91 -0.63 -13.75
C VAL A 72 -6.72 -2.14 -13.98
N PHE A 73 -6.10 -2.83 -13.03
CA PHE A 73 -5.92 -4.29 -13.12
C PHE A 73 -7.26 -5.04 -13.12
N ALA A 74 -8.21 -4.65 -12.26
CA ALA A 74 -9.55 -5.25 -12.25
C ALA A 74 -10.29 -5.02 -13.58
N LEU A 75 -10.22 -3.80 -14.12
CA LEU A 75 -10.80 -3.47 -15.44
C LEU A 75 -10.14 -4.30 -16.57
N PHE A 76 -8.82 -4.48 -16.52
CA PHE A 76 -8.09 -5.33 -17.46
C PHE A 76 -8.55 -6.79 -17.37
N LEU A 77 -8.71 -7.34 -16.17
CA LEU A 77 -9.21 -8.71 -16.00
C LEU A 77 -10.66 -8.86 -16.54
N LEU A 78 -11.53 -7.88 -16.29
CA LEU A 78 -12.89 -7.86 -16.83
C LEU A 78 -12.88 -7.78 -18.36
N TYR A 79 -11.99 -6.97 -18.94
CA TYR A 79 -11.79 -6.91 -20.38
C TYR A 79 -11.35 -8.26 -20.96
N MET A 80 -10.34 -8.90 -20.35
CA MET A 80 -9.85 -10.21 -20.79
C MET A 80 -10.92 -11.29 -20.68
N LEU A 81 -11.73 -11.27 -19.62
CA LEU A 81 -12.85 -12.18 -19.45
C LEU A 81 -13.93 -11.93 -20.52
N GLY A 82 -14.30 -10.69 -20.76
CA GLY A 82 -15.26 -10.31 -21.82
C GLY A 82 -14.79 -10.74 -23.21
N PHE A 83 -13.52 -10.51 -23.51
CA PHE A 83 -12.88 -10.95 -24.76
C PHE A 83 -12.96 -12.47 -24.93
N GLY A 84 -12.68 -13.26 -23.88
CA GLY A 84 -12.83 -14.71 -23.90
C GLY A 84 -14.27 -15.19 -24.08
N LEU A 85 -15.26 -14.37 -23.70
CA LEU A 85 -16.70 -14.63 -23.89
C LEU A 85 -17.27 -14.08 -25.21
N GLY A 86 -16.41 -13.51 -26.07
CA GLY A 86 -16.81 -12.92 -27.36
C GLY A 86 -17.43 -11.52 -27.27
N VAL A 87 -17.38 -10.88 -26.11
CA VAL A 87 -17.87 -9.51 -25.91
C VAL A 87 -16.75 -8.52 -26.25
N ARG A 88 -16.90 -7.78 -27.35
CA ARG A 88 -15.88 -6.84 -27.85
C ARG A 88 -16.26 -5.39 -27.49
N VAL A 89 -15.94 -4.97 -26.27
CA VAL A 89 -16.31 -3.61 -25.80
C VAL A 89 -15.24 -2.56 -26.13
N PHE A 90 -13.95 -2.95 -26.27
CA PHE A 90 -12.82 -2.02 -26.43
C PHE A 90 -11.81 -2.41 -27.52
N ASP A 91 -12.21 -3.20 -28.49
CA ASP A 91 -11.30 -3.78 -29.49
C ASP A 91 -10.45 -2.74 -30.25
N SER A 92 -11.04 -1.60 -30.63
CA SER A 92 -10.33 -0.64 -31.46
C SER A 92 -9.26 0.17 -30.74
N ALA A 93 -9.44 0.45 -29.46
CA ALA A 93 -8.50 1.29 -28.70
C ALA A 93 -7.30 0.49 -28.17
N VAL A 94 -7.51 -0.78 -27.81
CA VAL A 94 -6.48 -1.64 -27.22
C VAL A 94 -5.67 -2.37 -28.29
N GLU A 95 -6.34 -2.89 -29.33
CA GLU A 95 -5.66 -3.67 -30.39
C GLU A 95 -4.70 -2.82 -31.25
N GLN A 96 -4.99 -1.55 -31.43
CA GLN A 96 -4.18 -0.67 -32.29
C GLN A 96 -2.93 -0.11 -31.59
N ASN A 97 -2.80 -0.27 -30.26
CA ASN A 97 -1.70 0.34 -29.51
C ASN A 97 -0.79 -0.70 -28.84
N SER A 98 0.27 -1.09 -29.53
CA SER A 98 1.28 -2.04 -29.04
C SER A 98 1.95 -1.59 -27.72
N ALA A 99 2.12 -0.27 -27.50
CA ALA A 99 2.67 0.25 -26.27
C ALA A 99 1.71 0.00 -25.08
N LEU A 100 0.41 0.17 -25.29
CA LEU A 100 -0.60 -0.11 -24.27
C LEU A 100 -0.57 -1.60 -23.84
N TRP A 101 -0.48 -2.52 -24.80
CA TRP A 101 -0.31 -3.94 -24.54
C TRP A 101 0.95 -4.26 -23.72
N PHE A 102 2.06 -3.66 -24.09
CA PHE A 102 3.31 -3.83 -23.35
C PHE A 102 3.16 -3.38 -21.88
N PHE A 103 2.57 -2.20 -21.63
CA PHE A 103 2.34 -1.70 -20.28
C PHE A 103 1.36 -2.59 -19.49
N LEU A 104 0.28 -3.04 -20.10
CA LEU A 104 -0.69 -3.93 -19.45
C LEU A 104 -0.06 -5.26 -19.02
N TRP A 105 0.69 -5.90 -19.90
CA TRP A 105 1.43 -7.13 -19.57
C TRP A 105 2.49 -6.89 -18.50
N THR A 106 3.22 -5.80 -18.58
CA THR A 106 4.21 -5.43 -17.55
C THR A 106 3.54 -5.25 -16.20
N CYS A 107 2.44 -4.53 -16.11
CA CYS A 107 1.66 -4.38 -14.88
C CYS A 107 1.13 -5.71 -14.35
N PHE A 108 0.65 -6.60 -15.25
CA PHE A 108 0.22 -7.95 -14.89
C PHE A 108 1.35 -8.76 -14.24
N PHE A 109 2.52 -8.83 -14.88
CA PHE A 109 3.66 -9.56 -14.34
C PHE A 109 4.15 -8.98 -13.01
N LEU A 110 4.20 -7.66 -12.87
CA LEU A 110 4.57 -7.02 -11.60
C LEU A 110 3.55 -7.30 -10.49
N MET A 111 2.27 -7.36 -10.83
CA MET A 111 1.22 -7.74 -9.87
C MET A 111 1.36 -9.19 -9.43
N VAL A 112 1.54 -10.13 -10.37
CA VAL A 112 1.79 -11.55 -10.07
C VAL A 112 3.04 -11.70 -9.21
N TRP A 113 4.13 -11.03 -9.55
CA TRP A 113 5.36 -11.02 -8.78
C TRP A 113 5.15 -10.54 -7.33
N ARG A 114 4.40 -9.46 -7.14
CA ARG A 114 4.02 -8.94 -5.82
C ARG A 114 3.21 -9.95 -5.01
N LEU A 115 2.23 -10.61 -5.65
CA LEU A 115 1.39 -11.63 -5.01
C LEU A 115 2.22 -12.86 -4.59
N LEU A 116 3.12 -13.33 -5.46
CA LEU A 116 4.03 -14.45 -5.18
C LEU A 116 4.93 -14.15 -3.99
N HIS A 117 5.57 -12.98 -3.95
CA HIS A 117 6.40 -12.59 -2.82
C HIS A 117 5.61 -12.55 -1.51
N ARG A 118 4.42 -11.93 -1.53
CA ARG A 118 3.56 -11.89 -0.35
C ARG A 118 3.17 -13.29 0.12
N PHE A 119 2.79 -14.16 -0.83
CA PHE A 119 2.46 -15.55 -0.53
C PHE A 119 3.64 -16.29 0.09
N ILE A 120 4.81 -16.29 -0.54
CA ILE A 120 6.02 -16.98 -0.08
C ILE A 120 6.41 -16.52 1.33
N PHE A 121 6.49 -15.19 1.55
CA PHE A 121 6.85 -14.65 2.86
C PHE A 121 5.81 -14.99 3.94
N THR A 122 4.52 -14.91 3.62
CA THR A 122 3.49 -15.27 4.60
C THR A 122 3.48 -16.76 4.87
N TYR A 123 3.69 -17.59 3.83
CA TYR A 123 3.78 -19.04 3.97
C TYR A 123 4.95 -19.45 4.88
N SER A 124 6.12 -18.85 4.70
CA SER A 124 7.33 -19.19 5.48
C SER A 124 7.20 -18.87 6.97
N TRP A 125 6.28 -17.97 7.38
CA TRP A 125 6.12 -17.58 8.77
C TRP A 125 4.85 -18.14 9.43
N TYR A 126 3.76 -18.26 8.68
CA TYR A 126 2.43 -18.52 9.23
C TYR A 126 1.74 -19.74 8.61
N GLY A 127 2.33 -20.36 7.58
CA GLY A 127 1.78 -21.52 6.88
C GLY A 127 0.75 -21.20 5.81
N LEU A 128 0.27 -22.26 5.14
CA LEU A 128 -0.54 -22.17 3.91
C LEU A 128 -1.85 -21.38 4.09
N LYS A 129 -2.58 -21.65 5.16
CA LYS A 129 -3.86 -20.97 5.43
C LYS A 129 -3.71 -19.45 5.40
N TYR A 130 -2.74 -18.93 6.14
CA TYR A 130 -2.51 -17.48 6.21
C TYR A 130 -1.92 -16.90 4.93
N ALA A 131 -1.12 -17.69 4.19
CA ALA A 131 -0.61 -17.29 2.89
C ALA A 131 -1.72 -17.04 1.88
N VAL A 132 -2.71 -17.94 1.78
CA VAL A 132 -3.88 -17.77 0.91
C VAL A 132 -4.71 -16.56 1.34
N PHE A 133 -5.05 -16.44 2.62
CA PHE A 133 -5.79 -15.29 3.11
C PHE A 133 -5.07 -13.95 2.91
N SER A 134 -3.72 -13.95 2.91
CA SER A 134 -2.94 -12.74 2.69
C SER A 134 -3.17 -12.11 1.32
N LEU A 135 -3.50 -12.91 0.30
CA LEU A 135 -3.78 -12.42 -1.05
C LEU A 135 -5.09 -11.61 -1.10
N ILE A 136 -6.12 -12.11 -0.42
CA ILE A 136 -7.41 -11.40 -0.32
C ILE A 136 -7.24 -10.13 0.54
N ARG A 137 -6.55 -10.24 1.66
CA ARG A 137 -6.29 -9.14 2.59
C ARG A 137 -5.53 -7.99 1.94
N LEU A 138 -4.74 -8.23 0.88
CA LEU A 138 -4.00 -7.20 0.18
C LEU A 138 -4.89 -6.04 -0.30
N ASN A 139 -6.08 -6.35 -0.82
CA ASN A 139 -7.01 -5.33 -1.31
C ASN A 139 -7.57 -4.48 -0.16
N PHE A 140 -7.90 -5.11 0.96
CA PHE A 140 -8.32 -4.38 2.17
C PHE A 140 -7.20 -3.51 2.73
N ASP A 141 -5.96 -3.99 2.77
CA ASP A 141 -4.80 -3.20 3.18
C ASP A 141 -4.57 -1.97 2.28
N ASN A 142 -4.78 -2.11 0.98
CA ASN A 142 -4.67 -1.00 0.02
C ASN A 142 -5.78 0.05 0.24
N LEU A 143 -7.02 -0.38 0.50
CA LEU A 143 -8.12 0.52 0.85
C LEU A 143 -7.85 1.26 2.17
N ILE A 144 -7.41 0.54 3.20
CA ILE A 144 -7.03 1.15 4.48
C ILE A 144 -5.94 2.21 4.28
N ASN A 145 -4.91 1.90 3.51
CA ASN A 145 -3.81 2.83 3.23
C ASN A 145 -4.28 4.08 2.47
N PHE A 146 -5.18 3.92 1.51
CA PHE A 146 -5.77 5.03 0.76
C PHE A 146 -6.54 5.96 1.69
N PHE A 147 -7.52 5.44 2.45
CA PHE A 147 -8.31 6.24 3.37
C PHE A 147 -7.46 6.85 4.49
N ALA A 148 -6.46 6.11 4.98
CA ALA A 148 -5.53 6.62 5.99
C ALA A 148 -4.71 7.80 5.46
N THR A 149 -4.23 7.72 4.23
CA THR A 149 -3.46 8.81 3.59
C THR A 149 -4.34 10.03 3.35
N PHE A 150 -5.57 9.82 2.86
CA PHE A 150 -6.54 10.90 2.65
C PHE A 150 -6.91 11.59 3.96
N ARG A 151 -7.19 10.80 5.03
CA ARG A 151 -7.46 11.32 6.37
C ARG A 151 -6.26 12.09 6.92
N ALA A 152 -5.03 11.55 6.78
CA ALA A 152 -3.81 12.19 7.24
C ALA A 152 -3.59 13.54 6.55
N LEU A 153 -3.83 13.61 5.23
CA LEU A 153 -3.75 14.84 4.46
C LEU A 153 -4.80 15.86 4.92
N LYS A 154 -6.05 15.45 5.09
CA LYS A 154 -7.14 16.31 5.58
C LYS A 154 -6.82 16.89 6.96
N VAL A 155 -6.34 16.05 7.88
CA VAL A 155 -5.95 16.46 9.23
C VAL A 155 -4.77 17.43 9.18
N PHE A 156 -3.75 17.14 8.38
CA PHE A 156 -2.56 17.99 8.23
C PHE A 156 -2.89 19.38 7.66
N VAL A 157 -3.75 19.44 6.63
CA VAL A 157 -4.19 20.71 6.03
C VAL A 157 -5.11 21.49 6.97
N GLY A 158 -6.02 20.79 7.68
CA GLY A 158 -6.95 21.43 8.63
C GLY A 158 -6.27 21.93 9.92
N MET A 159 -5.23 21.24 10.36
CA MET A 159 -4.49 21.58 11.58
C MET A 159 -3.29 22.49 11.28
N ARG A 160 -3.55 23.70 10.86
CA ARG A 160 -2.51 24.67 10.44
C ARG A 160 -1.41 24.90 11.48
N ASN A 161 -1.62 24.63 12.82
CA ASN A 161 -0.64 24.87 13.88
C ASN A 161 -0.75 24.00 15.15
N LYS A 162 -1.63 23.02 15.25
CA LYS A 162 -1.78 22.20 16.46
C LYS A 162 -1.60 20.71 16.15
N VAL A 163 -0.66 20.06 16.85
CA VAL A 163 -0.53 18.59 16.84
C VAL A 163 -1.54 18.07 17.86
N VAL A 164 -2.66 17.55 17.39
CA VAL A 164 -3.63 16.88 18.26
C VAL A 164 -3.38 15.37 18.17
N TRP A 165 -2.97 14.78 19.28
CA TRP A 165 -2.84 13.34 19.44
C TRP A 165 -4.21 12.75 19.74
N GLU A 166 -4.78 12.03 18.81
CA GLU A 166 -5.98 11.21 19.09
C GLU A 166 -5.50 9.89 19.70
N SER A 167 -5.98 9.56 20.91
CA SER A 167 -5.70 8.27 21.56
C SER A 167 -6.21 7.10 20.70
N THR A 168 -5.48 5.99 20.67
CA THR A 168 -5.99 4.70 20.17
C THR A 168 -6.60 3.94 21.32
N GLU A 169 -7.75 3.34 21.07
CA GLU A 169 -8.28 2.31 21.93
C GLU A 169 -7.44 1.05 21.70
N HIS A 170 -6.74 0.62 22.75
CA HIS A 170 -6.05 -0.67 22.79
C HIS A 170 -7.02 -1.63 23.48
N TYR A 171 -7.47 -2.65 22.76
CA TYR A 171 -8.26 -3.76 23.30
C TYR A 171 -7.35 -4.92 23.64
#